data_61faa6e2157bb3f55ec383339467f989
#
_entry.id   61faa6e2157bb3f55ec383339467f989
#
_cell.length_a   1.000
_cell.length_b   1.000
_cell.length_c   1.000
_cell.angle_alpha   90.00
_cell.angle_beta   90.00
_cell.angle_gamma   90.00
#
_symmetry.space_group_name_H-M   'P 1'
#
loop_
_entity.id
_entity.type
_entity.pdbx_description
1 polymer ?
#
loop_
_entity_poly.entity_id
_entity_poly.type
_entity_poly.pdbx_seq_one_letter_code
_entity_poly.pdbx_strand_id
1 'polypeptide(L)'
;MSVEDAQELAMLSLYTSEERPQAVISIADERSISRVQRKKAYAIIGEIAKWSGYTPEETKWWMKFYYEAETGDQHFSFADTDMTTARKFISYLLDYAVKNHIPMSKSGLAYMDDVEAYMYSSLSHRSCVVCGRPADVHHIDTVGMGNDRNLVDHREKHLIALCRVHHNEAHNIGWPAFKQKYHVKGIKLGPETLQRLGIMTFKRMEEIDNESRLANRTAH
;
A
#
# COMPACT_ATOMS: atom_id res chain seq x y z
N MET A 1 12.74 -9.22 -27.43
CA MET A 1 13.93 -8.36 -27.40
C MET A 1 15.05 -9.19 -27.97
N SER A 2 15.42 -8.96 -29.20
CA SER A 2 16.62 -9.52 -29.78
C SER A 2 17.78 -8.66 -29.27
N VAL A 3 18.68 -9.25 -28.53
CA VAL A 3 19.96 -8.60 -28.24
C VAL A 3 20.78 -8.80 -29.51
N GLU A 4 20.75 -7.81 -30.39
CA GLU A 4 21.34 -7.94 -31.72
C GLU A 4 22.86 -7.83 -31.73
N ASP A 5 23.48 -7.47 -30.58
CA ASP A 5 24.93 -7.30 -30.57
C ASP A 5 25.55 -7.71 -29.21
N ALA A 6 26.42 -8.75 -29.29
CA ALA A 6 27.24 -9.15 -28.16
C ALA A 6 28.18 -8.00 -27.67
N GLN A 7 28.44 -6.99 -28.51
CA GLN A 7 29.19 -5.81 -28.15
C GLN A 7 28.40 -4.87 -27.23
N GLU A 8 27.06 -4.74 -27.37
CA GLU A 8 26.25 -3.95 -26.45
C GLU A 8 26.20 -4.57 -25.05
N LEU A 9 26.13 -5.90 -24.95
CA LEU A 9 26.20 -6.62 -23.67
C LEU A 9 27.57 -6.47 -23.00
N ALA A 10 28.67 -6.48 -23.78
CA ALA A 10 30.00 -6.24 -23.27
C ALA A 10 30.18 -4.79 -22.80
N MET A 11 29.56 -3.82 -23.48
CA MET A 11 29.58 -2.41 -23.08
C MET A 11 28.79 -2.20 -21.77
N LEU A 12 27.66 -2.83 -21.58
CA LEU A 12 26.89 -2.78 -20.32
C LEU A 12 27.69 -3.30 -19.13
N SER A 13 28.52 -4.33 -19.32
CA SER A 13 29.40 -4.84 -18.27
C SER A 13 30.54 -3.90 -17.87
N LEU A 14 30.91 -2.95 -18.73
CA LEU A 14 31.90 -1.92 -18.42
C LEU A 14 31.34 -0.76 -17.56
N TYR A 15 30.02 -0.58 -17.57
CA TYR A 15 29.35 0.46 -16.78
C TYR A 15 28.79 -0.06 -15.45
N THR A 16 28.78 -1.36 -15.23
CA THR A 16 28.34 -1.98 -13.97
C THR A 16 29.52 -2.66 -13.32
N SER A 17 29.72 -2.42 -12.02
CA SER A 17 30.73 -3.12 -11.21
C SER A 17 30.35 -4.57 -10.88
N GLU A 18 29.23 -5.07 -11.43
CA GLU A 18 28.70 -6.39 -11.16
C GLU A 18 28.96 -7.35 -12.35
N GLU A 19 29.41 -8.55 -12.05
CA GLU A 19 29.61 -9.62 -13.04
C GLU A 19 28.31 -10.03 -13.77
N ARG A 20 27.14 -9.71 -13.18
CA ARG A 20 25.81 -9.98 -13.73
C ARG A 20 24.93 -8.75 -13.59
N PRO A 21 24.93 -7.83 -14.56
CA PRO A 21 24.06 -6.67 -14.52
C PRO A 21 22.59 -7.09 -14.48
N GLN A 22 21.84 -6.50 -13.54
CA GLN A 22 20.40 -6.70 -13.48
C GLN A 22 19.71 -5.71 -14.40
N ALA A 23 18.80 -6.20 -15.23
CA ALA A 23 17.97 -5.37 -16.08
C ALA A 23 16.50 -5.49 -15.66
N VAL A 24 15.80 -4.37 -15.55
CA VAL A 24 14.35 -4.35 -15.38
C VAL A 24 13.73 -4.29 -16.78
N ILE A 25 13.06 -5.35 -17.17
CA ILE A 25 12.30 -5.40 -18.43
C ILE A 25 10.87 -4.92 -18.11
N SER A 26 10.49 -3.77 -18.66
CA SER A 26 9.13 -3.28 -18.62
C SER A 26 8.42 -3.61 -19.93
N ILE A 27 7.31 -4.35 -19.86
CA ILE A 27 6.44 -4.58 -21.01
C ILE A 27 5.54 -3.36 -21.14
N ALA A 28 5.59 -2.68 -22.30
CA ALA A 28 4.71 -1.55 -22.57
C ALA A 28 3.25 -1.99 -22.55
N ASP A 29 2.42 -1.30 -21.78
CA ASP A 29 0.97 -1.49 -21.77
C ASP A 29 0.37 -0.62 -22.87
N GLU A 30 -0.03 -1.20 -23.98
CA GLU A 30 -0.60 -0.48 -25.14
C GLU A 30 -2.02 0.05 -24.88
N ARG A 31 -2.64 -0.29 -23.73
CA ARG A 31 -3.97 0.16 -23.37
C ARG A 31 -3.90 1.60 -22.84
N SER A 32 -4.57 2.52 -23.53
CA SER A 32 -4.69 3.91 -23.08
C SER A 32 -5.44 4.03 -21.75
N ILE A 33 -5.13 5.05 -20.98
CA ILE A 33 -5.83 5.41 -19.74
C ILE A 33 -7.34 5.39 -19.91
N SER A 34 -8.06 4.67 -19.06
CA SER A 34 -9.51 4.63 -19.09
C SER A 34 -10.14 5.93 -18.58
N ARG A 35 -11.38 6.20 -19.02
CA ARG A 35 -12.17 7.34 -18.52
C ARG A 35 -12.36 7.27 -17.00
N VAL A 36 -12.48 6.06 -16.45
CA VAL A 36 -12.66 5.83 -15.01
C VAL A 36 -11.39 6.21 -14.25
N GLN A 37 -10.22 5.75 -14.69
CA GLN A 37 -8.94 6.11 -14.09
C GLN A 37 -8.69 7.62 -14.13
N ARG A 38 -8.96 8.25 -15.27
CA ARG A 38 -8.82 9.70 -15.41
C ARG A 38 -9.73 10.46 -14.44
N LYS A 39 -11.01 10.07 -14.32
CA LYS A 39 -11.93 10.67 -13.34
C LYS A 39 -11.46 10.46 -11.89
N LYS A 40 -10.95 9.27 -11.56
CA LYS A 40 -10.39 8.97 -10.23
C LYS A 40 -9.19 9.87 -9.91
N ALA A 41 -8.22 9.97 -10.81
CA ALA A 41 -7.05 10.82 -10.61
C ALA A 41 -7.46 12.28 -10.37
N TYR A 42 -8.33 12.86 -11.21
CA TYR A 42 -8.79 14.23 -11.01
C TYR A 42 -9.62 14.41 -9.73
N ALA A 43 -10.41 13.42 -9.32
CA ALA A 43 -11.14 13.50 -8.06
C ALA A 43 -10.20 13.58 -6.85
N ILE A 44 -9.15 12.74 -6.81
CA ILE A 44 -8.17 12.75 -5.71
C ILE A 44 -7.36 14.05 -5.74
N ILE A 45 -6.90 14.50 -6.91
CA ILE A 45 -6.22 15.79 -7.08
C ILE A 45 -7.09 16.93 -6.56
N GLY A 46 -8.41 16.92 -6.85
CA GLY A 46 -9.35 17.91 -6.33
C GLY A 46 -9.48 17.93 -4.81
N GLU A 47 -9.45 16.76 -4.14
CA GLU A 47 -9.46 16.70 -2.67
C GLU A 47 -8.12 17.22 -2.07
N ILE A 48 -7.00 16.86 -2.68
CA ILE A 48 -5.67 17.37 -2.27
C ILE A 48 -5.61 18.89 -2.47
N ALA A 49 -6.09 19.41 -3.61
CA ALA A 49 -6.15 20.83 -3.91
C ALA A 49 -6.99 21.60 -2.88
N LYS A 50 -8.17 21.08 -2.57
CA LYS A 50 -9.06 21.67 -1.56
C LYS A 50 -8.42 21.72 -0.17
N TRP A 51 -7.66 20.69 0.19
CA TRP A 51 -6.96 20.62 1.48
C TRP A 51 -5.75 21.54 1.52
N SER A 52 -4.96 21.58 0.44
CA SER A 52 -3.73 22.38 0.37
C SER A 52 -3.95 23.86 0.09
N GLY A 53 -5.11 24.23 -0.45
CA GLY A 53 -5.43 25.59 -0.87
C GLY A 53 -4.89 25.98 -2.25
N TYR A 54 -4.25 25.04 -2.96
CA TYR A 54 -3.82 25.26 -4.36
C TYR A 54 -4.97 25.02 -5.34
N THR A 55 -4.83 25.50 -6.57
CA THR A 55 -5.73 25.14 -7.66
C THR A 55 -5.55 23.66 -8.07
N PRO A 56 -6.56 22.99 -8.65
CA PRO A 56 -6.42 21.62 -9.16
C PRO A 56 -5.29 21.46 -10.19
N GLU A 57 -5.04 22.47 -11.02
CA GLU A 57 -3.97 22.49 -12.01
C GLU A 57 -2.61 22.52 -11.38
N GLU A 58 -2.38 23.41 -10.40
CA GLU A 58 -1.13 23.49 -9.65
C GLU A 58 -0.89 22.18 -8.86
N THR A 59 -1.93 21.68 -8.20
CA THR A 59 -1.86 20.41 -7.45
C THR A 59 -1.49 19.25 -8.37
N LYS A 60 -2.11 19.15 -9.55
CA LYS A 60 -1.78 18.15 -10.56
C LYS A 60 -0.32 18.22 -10.98
N TRP A 61 0.18 19.42 -11.20
CA TRP A 61 1.58 19.64 -11.57
C TRP A 61 2.53 19.20 -10.45
N TRP A 62 2.28 19.64 -9.21
CA TRP A 62 3.09 19.26 -8.05
C TRP A 62 3.07 17.75 -7.81
N MET A 63 1.92 17.11 -7.87
CA MET A 63 1.80 15.67 -7.64
C MET A 63 2.53 14.86 -8.70
N LYS A 64 2.51 15.28 -9.96
CA LYS A 64 3.30 14.63 -11.01
C LYS A 64 4.79 14.82 -10.78
N PHE A 65 5.22 16.04 -10.47
CA PHE A 65 6.61 16.34 -10.16
C PHE A 65 7.15 15.47 -9.01
N TYR A 66 6.42 15.37 -7.91
CA TYR A 66 6.83 14.52 -6.79
C TYR A 66 6.83 13.04 -7.18
N TYR A 67 5.83 12.58 -7.93
CA TYR A 67 5.79 11.21 -8.42
C TYR A 67 7.01 10.87 -9.26
N GLU A 68 7.34 11.70 -10.23
CA GLU A 68 8.51 11.55 -11.10
C GLU A 68 9.82 11.57 -10.30
N ALA A 69 9.94 12.48 -9.33
CA ALA A 69 11.12 12.59 -8.47
C ALA A 69 11.32 11.38 -7.54
N GLU A 70 10.22 10.79 -7.02
CA GLU A 70 10.29 9.65 -6.09
C GLU A 70 10.43 8.30 -6.82
N THR A 71 9.82 8.16 -8.00
CA THR A 71 9.79 6.87 -8.71
C THR A 71 10.83 6.73 -9.80
N GLY A 72 11.34 7.86 -10.33
CA GLY A 72 12.16 7.89 -11.53
C GLY A 72 11.39 7.61 -12.84
N ASP A 73 10.05 7.46 -12.77
CA ASP A 73 9.22 7.27 -13.95
C ASP A 73 9.25 8.52 -14.84
N GLN A 74 9.09 8.33 -16.16
CA GLN A 74 9.10 9.41 -17.14
C GLN A 74 7.85 10.31 -17.02
N HIS A 75 8.00 11.55 -17.46
CA HIS A 75 6.87 12.47 -17.58
C HIS A 75 5.75 11.89 -18.44
N PHE A 76 4.51 12.05 -18.03
CA PHE A 76 3.33 11.55 -18.74
C PHE A 76 2.20 12.57 -18.81
N SER A 77 1.30 12.42 -19.77
CA SER A 77 0.06 13.21 -19.89
C SER A 77 -1.17 12.32 -19.71
N PHE A 78 -2.20 12.85 -19.03
CA PHE A 78 -3.47 12.15 -18.96
C PHE A 78 -4.22 12.09 -20.32
N ALA A 79 -3.69 12.75 -21.36
CA ALA A 79 -4.26 12.64 -22.70
C ALA A 79 -3.94 11.30 -23.36
N ASP A 80 -2.72 10.79 -23.13
CA ASP A 80 -2.10 9.70 -23.89
C ASP A 80 -1.38 8.63 -23.07
N THR A 81 -1.36 8.75 -21.74
CA THR A 81 -0.69 7.76 -20.89
C THR A 81 -1.38 6.39 -20.94
N ASP A 82 -0.63 5.34 -20.66
CA ASP A 82 -1.15 3.98 -20.55
C ASP A 82 -1.88 3.72 -19.22
N MET A 83 -2.65 2.61 -19.15
CA MET A 83 -3.42 2.23 -17.97
C MET A 83 -2.54 1.90 -16.77
N THR A 84 -1.34 1.34 -16.99
CA THR A 84 -0.43 0.93 -15.93
C THR A 84 0.19 2.15 -15.25
N THR A 85 0.69 3.11 -16.01
CA THR A 85 1.19 4.40 -15.51
C THR A 85 0.09 5.16 -14.77
N ALA A 86 -1.12 5.21 -15.35
CA ALA A 86 -2.26 5.84 -14.69
C ALA A 86 -2.60 5.18 -13.34
N ARG A 87 -2.57 3.85 -13.25
CA ARG A 87 -2.79 3.10 -12.00
C ARG A 87 -1.72 3.41 -10.96
N LYS A 88 -0.45 3.36 -11.33
CA LYS A 88 0.67 3.70 -10.44
C LYS A 88 0.51 5.11 -9.86
N PHE A 89 0.19 6.08 -10.72
CA PHE A 89 0.01 7.45 -10.28
C PHE A 89 -1.22 7.63 -9.36
N ILE A 90 -2.35 6.96 -9.64
CA ILE A 90 -3.52 6.96 -8.74
C ILE A 90 -3.15 6.37 -7.37
N SER A 91 -2.41 5.27 -7.34
CA SER A 91 -1.93 4.68 -6.08
C SER A 91 -1.00 5.63 -5.32
N TYR A 92 -0.11 6.34 -6.01
CA TYR A 92 0.74 7.38 -5.44
C TYR A 92 -0.07 8.53 -4.82
N LEU A 93 -1.07 9.06 -5.56
CA LEU A 93 -1.94 10.12 -5.05
C LEU A 93 -2.67 9.71 -3.77
N LEU A 94 -3.12 8.46 -3.71
CA LEU A 94 -3.79 7.92 -2.53
C LEU A 94 -2.83 7.72 -1.36
N ASP A 95 -1.63 7.20 -1.62
CA ASP A 95 -0.60 7.07 -0.58
C ASP A 95 -0.24 8.45 -0.02
N TYR A 96 -0.05 9.45 -0.87
CA TYR A 96 0.15 10.83 -0.46
C TYR A 96 -0.99 11.36 0.41
N ALA A 97 -2.24 11.13 0.00
CA ALA A 97 -3.41 11.56 0.77
C ALA A 97 -3.49 10.84 2.12
N VAL A 98 -3.25 9.54 2.16
CA VAL A 98 -3.23 8.72 3.39
C VAL A 98 -2.12 9.18 4.34
N LYS A 99 -0.90 9.35 3.83
CA LYS A 99 0.28 9.82 4.57
C LYS A 99 0.06 11.18 5.24
N ASN A 100 -0.60 12.08 4.55
CA ASN A 100 -0.86 13.43 5.02
C ASN A 100 -2.23 13.59 5.72
N HIS A 101 -2.94 12.49 6.00
CA HIS A 101 -4.26 12.48 6.64
C HIS A 101 -5.28 13.41 5.98
N ILE A 102 -5.20 13.54 4.64
CA ILE A 102 -6.09 14.43 3.88
C ILE A 102 -7.51 13.87 3.93
N PRO A 103 -8.49 14.65 4.39
CA PRO A 103 -9.88 14.21 4.45
C PRO A 103 -10.42 14.01 3.03
N MET A 104 -10.83 12.79 2.73
CA MET A 104 -11.45 12.45 1.44
C MET A 104 -12.96 12.53 1.54
N SER A 105 -13.63 13.11 0.54
CA SER A 105 -15.10 13.20 0.49
C SER A 105 -15.80 11.83 0.33
N LYS A 106 -15.05 10.83 -0.13
CA LYS A 106 -15.46 9.43 -0.24
C LYS A 106 -14.40 8.54 0.38
N SER A 107 -14.78 7.30 0.73
CA SER A 107 -13.79 6.31 1.16
C SER A 107 -12.71 6.13 0.10
N GLY A 108 -11.45 6.06 0.54
CA GLY A 108 -10.30 5.80 -0.34
C GLY A 108 -10.50 4.57 -1.25
N LEU A 109 -11.24 3.57 -0.78
CA LEU A 109 -11.61 2.38 -1.58
C LEU A 109 -12.34 2.71 -2.89
N ALA A 110 -13.16 3.78 -2.92
CA ALA A 110 -13.84 4.18 -4.13
C ALA A 110 -12.89 4.64 -5.26
N TYR A 111 -11.65 4.96 -4.89
CA TYR A 111 -10.64 5.45 -5.82
C TYR A 111 -9.56 4.40 -6.17
N MET A 112 -9.51 3.27 -5.44
CA MET A 112 -8.49 2.24 -5.63
C MET A 112 -8.95 1.14 -6.59
N ASP A 113 -8.06 0.75 -7.48
CA ASP A 113 -8.19 -0.49 -8.26
C ASP A 113 -7.57 -1.69 -7.51
N ASP A 114 -6.59 -1.43 -6.62
CA ASP A 114 -5.95 -2.40 -5.74
C ASP A 114 -6.26 -2.10 -4.26
N VAL A 115 -7.23 -2.83 -3.72
CA VAL A 115 -7.67 -2.68 -2.32
C VAL A 115 -6.57 -3.06 -1.33
N GLU A 116 -5.70 -4.02 -1.65
CA GLU A 116 -4.62 -4.43 -0.74
C GLU A 116 -3.58 -3.35 -0.56
N ALA A 117 -3.19 -2.68 -1.65
CA ALA A 117 -2.25 -1.56 -1.60
C ALA A 117 -2.79 -0.42 -0.73
N TYR A 118 -4.08 -0.11 -0.83
CA TYR A 118 -4.72 0.90 0.03
C TYR A 118 -4.75 0.48 1.51
N MET A 119 -5.11 -0.78 1.80
CA MET A 119 -5.07 -1.31 3.18
C MET A 119 -3.65 -1.22 3.76
N TYR A 120 -2.64 -1.59 2.94
CA TYR A 120 -1.23 -1.52 3.33
C TYR A 120 -0.79 -0.08 3.61
N SER A 121 -1.09 0.87 2.72
CA SER A 121 -0.79 2.29 2.91
C SER A 121 -1.45 2.84 4.18
N SER A 122 -2.73 2.53 4.38
CA SER A 122 -3.49 2.96 5.55
C SER A 122 -2.90 2.43 6.86
N LEU A 123 -2.46 1.17 6.92
CA LEU A 123 -1.76 0.59 8.06
C LEU A 123 -0.38 1.25 8.26
N SER A 124 0.36 1.45 7.17
CA SER A 124 1.71 2.03 7.19
C SER A 124 1.72 3.46 7.73
N HIS A 125 0.72 4.24 7.39
CA HIS A 125 0.60 5.64 7.81
C HIS A 125 -0.36 5.86 8.98
N ARG A 126 -0.88 4.79 9.61
CA ARG A 126 -1.83 4.89 10.72
C ARG A 126 -3.03 5.78 10.39
N SER A 127 -3.58 5.61 9.20
CA SER A 127 -4.74 6.36 8.68
C SER A 127 -5.95 5.44 8.56
N CYS A 128 -7.09 5.89 9.05
CA CYS A 128 -8.33 5.11 9.04
C CYS A 128 -8.79 4.83 7.61
N VAL A 129 -8.95 3.57 7.25
CA VAL A 129 -9.39 3.14 5.91
C VAL A 129 -10.77 3.67 5.52
N VAL A 130 -11.60 4.08 6.48
CA VAL A 130 -12.96 4.57 6.22
C VAL A 130 -13.00 6.08 6.08
N CYS A 131 -12.27 6.83 6.92
CA CYS A 131 -12.41 8.29 6.99
C CYS A 131 -11.09 9.08 6.97
N GLY A 132 -9.93 8.44 6.77
CA GLY A 132 -8.62 9.09 6.70
C GLY A 132 -8.08 9.66 8.03
N ARG A 133 -8.85 9.68 9.13
CA ARG A 133 -8.38 10.18 10.43
C ARG A 133 -7.29 9.28 11.03
N PRO A 134 -6.41 9.81 11.92
CA PRO A 134 -5.43 9.01 12.64
C PRO A 134 -6.05 7.74 13.25
N ALA A 135 -5.35 6.62 13.13
CA ALA A 135 -5.90 5.29 13.42
C ALA A 135 -4.93 4.39 14.17
N ASP A 136 -5.50 3.45 14.93
CA ASP A 136 -4.80 2.33 15.53
C ASP A 136 -4.88 1.09 14.62
N VAL A 137 -3.96 0.14 14.82
CA VAL A 137 -4.06 -1.17 14.19
C VAL A 137 -5.12 -2.01 14.92
N HIS A 138 -6.10 -2.45 14.18
CA HIS A 138 -7.14 -3.35 14.67
C HIS A 138 -6.90 -4.77 14.15
N HIS A 139 -6.92 -5.75 15.05
CA HIS A 139 -6.85 -7.17 14.72
C HIS A 139 -8.25 -7.69 14.43
N ILE A 140 -8.45 -8.22 13.23
CA ILE A 140 -9.73 -8.80 12.82
C ILE A 140 -9.89 -10.18 13.42
N ASP A 141 -8.81 -10.98 13.38
CA ASP A 141 -8.80 -12.30 13.98
C ASP A 141 -8.67 -12.14 15.50
N THR A 142 -9.60 -12.75 16.24
CA THR A 142 -9.59 -12.69 17.70
C THR A 142 -8.26 -13.19 18.27
N VAL A 143 -7.68 -12.40 19.14
CA VAL A 143 -6.46 -12.77 19.89
C VAL A 143 -6.79 -13.72 21.05
N GLY A 144 -8.08 -14.09 21.23
CA GLY A 144 -8.58 -14.91 22.34
C GLY A 144 -8.62 -14.12 23.67
N MET A 145 -9.72 -14.23 24.41
CA MET A 145 -9.79 -13.66 25.75
C MET A 145 -8.80 -14.42 26.66
N GLY A 146 -7.85 -13.69 27.27
CA GLY A 146 -6.85 -14.26 28.19
C GLY A 146 -5.46 -14.51 27.58
N ASN A 147 -5.26 -14.36 26.28
CA ASN A 147 -3.93 -14.44 25.69
C ASN A 147 -3.20 -13.09 25.77
N ASP A 148 -1.95 -13.14 26.24
CA ASP A 148 -1.06 -11.97 26.20
C ASP A 148 -0.80 -11.60 24.72
N ARG A 149 -1.15 -10.37 24.35
CA ARG A 149 -0.93 -9.86 22.99
C ARG A 149 0.52 -9.96 22.54
N ASN A 150 1.47 -9.90 23.48
CA ASN A 150 2.89 -10.04 23.19
C ASN A 150 3.30 -11.47 22.80
N LEU A 151 2.46 -12.47 23.09
CA LEU A 151 2.69 -13.88 22.77
C LEU A 151 2.10 -14.32 21.43
N VAL A 152 1.26 -13.48 20.82
CA VAL A 152 0.56 -13.80 19.57
C VAL A 152 1.47 -13.63 18.36
N ASP A 153 1.41 -14.59 17.43
CA ASP A 153 2.04 -14.44 16.12
C ASP A 153 1.18 -13.53 15.23
N HIS A 154 1.63 -12.30 15.09
CA HIS A 154 0.93 -11.31 14.26
C HIS A 154 1.10 -11.52 12.75
N ARG A 155 2.05 -12.36 12.31
CA ARG A 155 2.24 -12.73 10.89
C ARG A 155 1.01 -13.46 10.34
N GLU A 156 0.30 -14.19 11.20
CA GLU A 156 -0.88 -14.96 10.84
C GLU A 156 -2.20 -14.19 11.01
N LYS A 157 -2.14 -12.96 11.49
CA LYS A 157 -3.33 -12.16 11.77
C LYS A 157 -3.65 -11.17 10.66
N HIS A 158 -4.94 -11.01 10.38
CA HIS A 158 -5.42 -9.96 9.49
C HIS A 158 -5.56 -8.65 10.27
N LEU A 159 -4.97 -7.60 9.73
CA LEU A 159 -4.86 -6.29 10.32
C LEU A 159 -5.56 -5.25 9.46
N ILE A 160 -6.09 -4.21 10.09
CA ILE A 160 -6.72 -3.06 9.43
C ILE A 160 -6.51 -1.80 10.28
N ALA A 161 -6.38 -0.64 9.64
CA ALA A 161 -6.25 0.64 10.34
C ALA A 161 -7.63 1.28 10.57
N LEU A 162 -8.02 1.47 11.82
CA LEU A 162 -9.31 2.07 12.19
C LEU A 162 -9.12 3.17 13.25
N CYS A 163 -9.73 4.34 13.02
CA CYS A 163 -9.82 5.35 14.07
C CYS A 163 -10.73 4.86 15.21
N ARG A 164 -10.66 5.49 16.37
CA ARG A 164 -11.42 5.06 17.56
C ARG A 164 -12.91 4.87 17.30
N VAL A 165 -13.52 5.74 16.47
CA VAL A 165 -14.95 5.63 16.13
C VAL A 165 -15.25 4.36 15.36
N HIS A 166 -14.51 4.12 14.25
CA HIS A 166 -14.71 2.92 13.41
C HIS A 166 -14.21 1.65 14.08
N HIS A 167 -13.21 1.74 14.95
CA HIS A 167 -12.77 0.61 15.78
C HIS A 167 -13.88 0.15 16.74
N ASN A 168 -14.50 1.08 17.46
CA ASN A 168 -15.63 0.77 18.35
C ASN A 168 -16.84 0.27 17.57
N GLU A 169 -17.12 0.84 16.41
CA GLU A 169 -18.19 0.37 15.54
C GLU A 169 -17.94 -1.08 15.07
N ALA A 170 -16.72 -1.41 14.64
CA ALA A 170 -16.37 -2.76 14.23
C ALA A 170 -16.60 -3.79 15.36
N HIS A 171 -16.30 -3.43 16.61
CA HIS A 171 -16.62 -4.26 17.75
C HIS A 171 -18.12 -4.39 18.03
N ASN A 172 -18.88 -3.29 17.87
CA ASN A 172 -20.31 -3.28 18.18
C ASN A 172 -21.15 -4.07 17.18
N ILE A 173 -20.87 -3.93 15.87
CA ILE A 173 -21.67 -4.61 14.82
C ILE A 173 -21.05 -5.93 14.35
N GLY A 174 -19.83 -6.22 14.79
CA GLY A 174 -19.05 -7.39 14.37
C GLY A 174 -18.41 -7.24 12.99
N TRP A 175 -17.31 -7.98 12.80
CA TRP A 175 -16.52 -7.88 11.57
C TRP A 175 -17.28 -8.16 10.26
N PRO A 176 -18.13 -9.21 10.17
CA PRO A 176 -18.87 -9.49 8.94
C PRO A 176 -19.76 -8.32 8.48
N ALA A 177 -20.48 -7.69 9.40
CA ALA A 177 -21.34 -6.55 9.11
C ALA A 177 -20.51 -5.29 8.77
N PHE A 178 -19.40 -5.06 9.49
CA PHE A 178 -18.49 -3.95 9.21
C PHE A 178 -17.85 -4.07 7.83
N LYS A 179 -17.35 -5.26 7.48
CA LYS A 179 -16.79 -5.55 6.15
C LYS A 179 -17.80 -5.28 5.03
N GLN A 180 -19.04 -5.72 5.21
CA GLN A 180 -20.10 -5.51 4.24
C GLN A 180 -20.47 -4.03 4.12
N LYS A 181 -20.57 -3.30 5.23
CA LYS A 181 -20.94 -1.88 5.26
C LYS A 181 -19.93 -0.98 4.56
N TYR A 182 -18.63 -1.22 4.79
CA TYR A 182 -17.56 -0.35 4.31
C TYR A 182 -16.75 -0.93 3.15
N HIS A 183 -17.06 -2.15 2.70
CA HIS A 183 -16.34 -2.87 1.63
C HIS A 183 -14.83 -2.97 1.87
N VAL A 184 -14.44 -3.12 3.13
CA VAL A 184 -13.03 -3.22 3.57
C VAL A 184 -12.64 -4.68 3.79
N LYS A 185 -11.35 -4.96 3.76
CA LYS A 185 -10.77 -6.25 4.16
C LYS A 185 -9.55 -6.05 5.04
N GLY A 186 -9.23 -7.02 5.88
CA GLY A 186 -7.94 -7.05 6.56
C GLY A 186 -6.88 -7.66 5.65
N ILE A 187 -5.63 -7.31 5.92
CA ILE A 187 -4.47 -7.89 5.25
C ILE A 187 -3.48 -8.45 6.27
N LYS A 188 -2.73 -9.46 5.87
CA LYS A 188 -1.56 -9.93 6.61
C LYS A 188 -0.36 -9.07 6.22
N LEU A 189 0.49 -8.78 7.19
CA LEU A 189 1.71 -8.01 6.97
C LEU A 189 2.95 -8.90 7.06
N GLY A 190 3.92 -8.66 6.20
CA GLY A 190 5.21 -9.34 6.26
C GLY A 190 6.03 -8.94 7.49
N PRO A 191 7.04 -9.75 7.87
CA PRO A 191 7.88 -9.57 9.05
C PRO A 191 8.50 -8.17 9.17
N GLU A 192 9.05 -7.66 8.08
CA GLU A 192 9.70 -6.35 8.02
C GLU A 192 8.71 -5.20 8.31
N THR A 193 7.50 -5.31 7.76
CA THR A 193 6.45 -4.31 7.99
C THR A 193 5.94 -4.35 9.43
N LEU A 194 5.75 -5.54 9.98
CA LEU A 194 5.36 -5.72 11.39
C LEU A 194 6.40 -5.11 12.34
N GLN A 195 7.69 -5.33 12.08
CA GLN A 195 8.79 -4.72 12.83
C GLN A 195 8.79 -3.20 12.70
N ARG A 196 8.70 -2.68 11.46
CA ARG A 196 8.70 -1.24 11.18
C ARG A 196 7.53 -0.51 11.84
N LEU A 197 6.37 -1.14 11.88
CA LEU A 197 5.16 -0.58 12.51
C LEU A 197 5.10 -0.78 14.04
N GLY A 198 6.11 -1.44 14.62
CA GLY A 198 6.17 -1.71 16.06
C GLY A 198 5.09 -2.68 16.55
N ILE A 199 4.55 -3.54 15.66
CA ILE A 199 3.51 -4.52 15.99
C ILE A 199 4.14 -5.81 16.55
N MET A 200 5.27 -6.23 15.96
CA MET A 200 5.99 -7.44 16.36
C MET A 200 7.47 -7.30 16.04
N THR A 201 8.34 -7.73 16.94
CA THR A 201 9.81 -7.68 16.75
C THR A 201 10.32 -8.94 16.06
N PHE A 202 11.42 -8.83 15.31
CA PHE A 202 12.10 -10.02 14.74
C PHE A 202 12.50 -11.03 15.82
N LYS A 203 12.97 -10.55 16.97
CA LYS A 203 13.29 -11.43 18.11
C LYS A 203 12.08 -12.29 18.50
N ARG A 204 10.89 -11.69 18.62
CA ARG A 204 9.69 -12.44 18.96
C ARG A 204 9.28 -13.44 17.88
N MET A 205 9.45 -13.09 16.61
CA MET A 205 9.21 -14.01 15.49
C MET A 205 10.11 -15.23 15.58
N GLU A 206 11.40 -15.03 15.85
CA GLU A 206 12.38 -16.10 16.01
C GLU A 206 12.07 -17.01 17.24
N GLU A 207 11.65 -16.41 18.35
CA GLU A 207 11.22 -17.16 19.53
C GLU A 207 10.06 -18.12 19.21
N ILE A 208 9.00 -17.62 18.52
CA ILE A 208 7.85 -18.43 18.12
C ILE A 208 8.26 -19.54 17.14
N ASP A 209 9.13 -19.24 16.17
CA ASP A 209 9.61 -20.23 15.22
C ASP A 209 10.41 -21.35 15.92
N ASN A 210 11.21 -21.02 16.94
CA ASN A 210 11.95 -21.99 17.73
C ASN A 210 11.03 -22.81 18.64
N GLU A 211 10.02 -22.20 19.29
CA GLU A 211 8.99 -22.89 20.07
C GLU A 211 8.26 -23.92 19.21
N SER A 212 7.86 -23.54 17.99
CA SER A 212 7.17 -24.42 17.04
C SER A 212 8.05 -25.58 16.57
N ARG A 213 9.33 -25.35 16.33
CA ARG A 213 10.29 -26.41 15.96
C ARG A 213 10.50 -27.43 17.09
N LEU A 214 10.56 -26.95 18.34
CA LEU A 214 10.69 -27.83 19.51
C LEU A 214 9.44 -28.69 19.72
N ALA A 215 8.25 -28.08 19.63
CA ALA A 215 6.98 -28.82 19.74
C ALA A 215 6.84 -29.93 18.71
N ASN A 216 7.23 -29.66 17.44
CA ASN A 216 7.20 -30.66 16.38
C ASN A 216 8.22 -31.81 16.57
N ARG A 217 9.33 -31.55 17.26
CA ARG A 217 10.33 -32.60 17.59
C ARG A 217 9.91 -33.53 18.72
N THR A 218 9.08 -33.03 19.64
CA THR A 218 8.58 -33.83 20.78
C THR A 218 7.32 -34.62 20.44
N ALA A 219 6.69 -34.36 19.29
CA ALA A 219 5.48 -35.04 18.80
C ALA A 219 5.80 -36.26 17.89
N HIS A 220 7.09 -36.53 17.62
CA HIS A 220 7.59 -37.69 16.87
C HIS A 220 8.48 -38.54 17.79
#